data_f84c12fc2c220bf7f45e2ae78c80505e
#
_entry.id   f84c12fc2c220bf7f45e2ae78c80505e
#
_cell.length_a   1.000
_cell.length_b   1.000
_cell.length_c   1.000
_cell.angle_alpha   90.00
_cell.angle_beta   90.00
_cell.angle_gamma   90.00
#
_symmetry.space_group_name_H-M   'P 1'
#
loop_
_entity.id
_entity.type
_entity.pdbx_description
1 polymer ?
#
loop_
_entity_poly.entity_id
_entity_poly.type
_entity_poly.pdbx_seq_one_letter_code
_entity_poly.pdbx_strand_id
1 'polypeptide(L)'
;MEYKLKYADRETAITDLLERGIYVEQTVDEETTLQFGEGVQAIVEAGIICLTYPTYDEEMNELTTAVNADGYHFDILTTNTYDFGAVEIFPTNPRFMFAGINETETIDEIII
;
A
#
# COMPACT_ATOMS: atom_id res chain seq x y z
N MET A 1 8.90 7.35 12.81
CA MET A 1 7.76 8.00 12.13
C MET A 1 7.12 7.03 11.17
N GLU A 2 5.82 7.05 11.10
CA GLU A 2 5.06 6.18 10.21
C GLU A 2 4.40 7.01 9.13
N TYR A 3 4.53 6.56 7.89
CA TYR A 3 3.91 7.22 6.73
C TYR A 3 3.03 6.24 5.98
N LYS A 4 1.85 6.66 5.60
CA LYS A 4 0.92 5.89 4.78
C LYS A 4 0.78 6.58 3.43
N LEU A 5 1.13 5.84 2.37
CA LEU A 5 1.26 6.41 1.04
C LEU A 5 0.31 5.72 0.06
N LYS A 6 -0.20 6.51 -0.87
CA LYS A 6 -1.07 6.03 -1.93
C LYS A 6 -0.57 6.55 -3.28
N TYR A 7 -0.18 5.63 -4.14
CA TYR A 7 0.29 5.95 -5.50
C TYR A 7 -0.70 5.45 -6.54
N ALA A 8 -0.55 5.90 -7.78
CA ALA A 8 -1.38 5.44 -8.89
C ALA A 8 -1.15 3.96 -9.19
N ASP A 9 0.12 3.52 -9.15
CA ASP A 9 0.52 2.13 -9.41
C ASP A 9 1.86 1.83 -8.71
N ARG A 10 2.26 0.57 -8.77
CA ARG A 10 3.49 0.11 -8.13
C ARG A 10 4.75 0.73 -8.77
N GLU A 11 4.77 0.84 -10.08
CA GLU A 11 5.92 1.38 -10.80
C GLU A 11 6.20 2.82 -10.39
N THR A 12 5.16 3.65 -10.33
CA THR A 12 5.26 5.04 -9.87
C THR A 12 5.75 5.08 -8.43
N ALA A 13 5.23 4.21 -7.57
CA ALA A 13 5.64 4.14 -6.17
C ALA A 13 7.12 3.80 -6.03
N ILE A 14 7.58 2.75 -6.69
CA ILE A 14 8.96 2.30 -6.60
C ILE A 14 9.92 3.38 -7.11
N THR A 15 9.58 4.04 -8.21
CA THR A 15 10.39 5.14 -8.75
C THR A 15 10.53 6.28 -7.74
N ASP A 16 9.43 6.68 -7.10
CA ASP A 16 9.46 7.75 -6.10
C ASP A 16 10.25 7.36 -4.86
N LEU A 17 10.08 6.14 -4.38
CA LEU A 17 10.79 5.65 -3.20
C LEU A 17 12.29 5.51 -3.45
N LEU A 18 12.69 5.14 -4.65
CA LEU A 18 14.11 5.11 -5.05
C LEU A 18 14.69 6.53 -5.12
N GLU A 19 13.95 7.48 -5.68
CA GLU A 19 14.40 8.87 -5.76
C GLU A 19 14.58 9.49 -4.38
N ARG A 20 13.76 9.09 -3.41
CA ARG A 20 13.84 9.59 -2.04
C ARG A 20 14.90 8.88 -1.20
N GLY A 21 15.48 7.79 -1.70
CA GLY A 21 16.45 6.98 -0.96
C GLY A 21 15.81 6.10 0.11
N ILE A 22 14.51 5.92 0.09
CA ILE A 22 13.76 5.03 0.98
C ILE A 22 14.01 3.58 0.57
N TYR A 23 13.97 3.30 -0.73
CA TYR A 23 14.52 2.10 -1.32
C TYR A 23 15.86 2.41 -1.97
N VAL A 24 16.76 1.44 -1.95
CA VAL A 24 18.01 1.47 -2.70
C VAL A 24 18.14 0.17 -3.47
N GLU A 25 18.70 0.25 -4.66
CA GLU A 25 18.96 -0.94 -5.48
C GLU A 25 20.31 -1.52 -5.12
N GLN A 26 20.36 -2.85 -4.96
CA GLN A 26 21.59 -3.58 -4.77
C GLN A 26 21.68 -4.68 -5.81
N THR A 27 22.80 -4.74 -6.52
CA THR A 27 23.06 -5.77 -7.53
C THR A 27 24.15 -6.71 -7.03
N VAL A 28 23.81 -8.00 -6.93
CA VAL A 28 24.74 -9.06 -6.56
C VAL A 28 24.57 -10.19 -7.57
N ASP A 29 25.66 -10.63 -8.18
CA ASP A 29 25.65 -11.72 -9.16
C ASP A 29 24.63 -11.50 -10.30
N GLU A 30 24.59 -10.28 -10.83
CA GLU A 30 23.69 -9.86 -11.91
C GLU A 30 22.20 -9.80 -11.50
N GLU A 31 21.90 -10.04 -10.24
CA GLU A 31 20.53 -9.91 -9.72
C GLU A 31 20.39 -8.61 -8.95
N THR A 32 19.39 -7.81 -9.33
CA THR A 32 19.09 -6.54 -8.66
C THR A 32 17.92 -6.71 -7.71
N THR A 33 18.12 -6.33 -6.45
CA THR A 33 17.10 -6.38 -5.41
C THR A 33 16.91 -5.00 -4.79
N LEU A 34 15.73 -4.78 -4.21
CA LEU A 34 15.44 -3.57 -3.45
C LEU A 34 15.79 -3.80 -1.98
N GLN A 35 16.54 -2.85 -1.42
CA GLN A 35 16.90 -2.87 -0.01
C GLN A 35 16.34 -1.61 0.67
N PHE A 36 16.23 -1.64 2.00
CA PHE A 36 15.82 -0.46 2.74
C PHE A 36 16.94 0.58 2.74
N GLY A 37 16.57 1.83 2.56
CA GLY A 37 17.51 2.94 2.68
C GLY A 37 17.89 3.23 4.12
N GLU A 38 18.82 4.16 4.31
CA GLU A 38 19.28 4.56 5.64
C GLU A 38 18.14 5.13 6.47
N GLY A 39 17.99 4.66 7.72
CA GLY A 39 16.96 5.11 8.64
C GLY A 39 15.59 4.48 8.42
N VAL A 40 15.42 3.65 7.39
CA VAL A 40 14.16 2.96 7.13
C VAL A 40 14.12 1.67 7.93
N GLN A 41 13.11 1.54 8.79
CA GLN A 41 12.94 0.39 9.67
C GLN A 41 12.03 -0.68 9.10
N ALA A 42 10.99 -0.28 8.36
CA ALA A 42 10.06 -1.21 7.74
C ALA A 42 9.37 -0.56 6.54
N ILE A 43 9.10 -1.36 5.52
CA ILE A 43 8.27 -0.98 4.39
C ILE A 43 7.29 -2.12 4.17
N VAL A 44 6.00 -1.81 4.24
CA VAL A 44 4.93 -2.77 3.98
C VAL A 44 4.28 -2.38 2.67
N GLU A 45 4.43 -3.21 1.66
CA GLU A 45 3.76 -3.04 0.39
C GLU A 45 2.36 -3.63 0.51
N ALA A 46 1.41 -2.81 0.96
CA ALA A 46 0.02 -3.23 1.08
C ALA A 46 -0.62 -3.42 -0.29
N GLY A 47 -0.16 -2.66 -1.27
CA GLY A 47 -0.61 -2.78 -2.63
C GLY A 47 -2.05 -2.31 -2.82
N ILE A 48 -2.81 -3.08 -3.59
CA ILE A 48 -4.23 -2.84 -3.79
C ILE A 48 -4.98 -3.44 -2.60
N ILE A 49 -5.67 -2.59 -1.85
CA ILE A 49 -6.38 -3.01 -0.65
C ILE A 49 -7.78 -3.44 -1.03
N CYS A 50 -8.13 -4.68 -0.70
CA CYS A 50 -9.46 -5.21 -0.94
C CYS A 50 -10.40 -4.75 0.18
N LEU A 51 -11.43 -4.00 -0.17
CA LEU A 51 -12.43 -3.51 0.78
C LEU A 51 -13.51 -4.56 1.06
N THR A 52 -13.90 -5.28 0.02
CA THR A 52 -14.90 -6.34 0.11
C THR A 52 -14.47 -7.51 -0.75
N TYR A 53 -14.43 -8.70 -0.14
CA TYR A 53 -14.07 -9.92 -0.85
C TYR A 53 -15.23 -10.39 -1.73
N PRO A 54 -14.94 -11.10 -2.83
CA PRO A 54 -15.99 -11.67 -3.66
C PRO A 54 -16.74 -12.76 -2.89
N THR A 55 -18.01 -12.97 -3.23
CA THR A 55 -18.81 -14.05 -2.67
C THR A 55 -19.17 -15.05 -3.75
N TYR A 56 -19.37 -16.31 -3.34
CA TYR A 56 -19.61 -17.42 -4.25
C TYR A 56 -20.82 -18.23 -3.76
N ASP A 57 -21.49 -18.91 -4.69
CA ASP A 57 -22.56 -19.85 -4.34
C ASP A 57 -21.96 -21.24 -4.05
N GLU A 58 -22.82 -22.24 -3.78
CA GLU A 58 -22.38 -23.60 -3.47
C GLU A 58 -21.66 -24.29 -4.62
N GLU A 59 -21.89 -23.83 -5.84
CA GLU A 59 -21.27 -24.37 -7.07
C GLU A 59 -20.01 -23.58 -7.45
N MET A 60 -19.55 -22.67 -6.59
CA MET A 60 -18.39 -21.81 -6.81
C MET A 60 -18.57 -20.79 -7.93
N ASN A 61 -19.81 -20.44 -8.26
CA ASN A 61 -20.09 -19.33 -9.16
C ASN A 61 -20.01 -18.02 -8.40
N GLU A 62 -19.34 -17.03 -8.97
CA GLU A 62 -19.16 -15.74 -8.34
C GLU A 62 -20.48 -14.99 -8.29
N LEU A 63 -20.95 -14.67 -7.07
CA LEU A 63 -22.16 -13.89 -6.85
C LEU A 63 -21.88 -12.40 -6.84
N THR A 64 -20.77 -11.99 -6.23
CA THR A 64 -20.35 -10.60 -6.19
C THR A 64 -18.86 -10.51 -6.48
N THR A 65 -18.46 -9.42 -7.13
CA THR A 65 -17.05 -9.16 -7.40
C THR A 65 -16.36 -8.52 -6.21
N ALA A 66 -15.05 -8.71 -6.12
CA ALA A 66 -14.25 -7.99 -5.13
C ALA A 66 -14.30 -6.49 -5.40
N VAL A 67 -14.30 -5.69 -4.34
CA VAL A 67 -14.20 -4.23 -4.43
C VAL A 67 -12.91 -3.81 -3.76
N ASN A 68 -12.10 -3.07 -4.48
CA ASN A 68 -10.79 -2.63 -4.02
C ASN A 68 -10.78 -1.12 -3.78
N ALA A 69 -9.96 -0.70 -2.81
CA ALA A 69 -9.67 0.71 -2.64
C ALA A 69 -8.88 1.21 -3.84
N ASP A 70 -9.08 2.48 -4.18
CA ASP A 70 -8.33 3.14 -5.23
C ASP A 70 -6.87 3.28 -4.84
N GLY A 71 -5.97 3.05 -5.81
CA GLY A 71 -4.54 3.29 -5.63
C GLY A 71 -3.74 2.09 -5.14
N TYR A 72 -2.42 2.27 -5.15
CA TYR A 72 -1.44 1.30 -4.68
C TYR A 72 -0.79 1.82 -3.41
N HIS A 73 -0.87 1.06 -2.32
CA HIS A 73 -0.56 1.54 -0.98
C HIS A 73 0.76 1.01 -0.43
N PHE A 74 1.47 1.89 0.26
CA PHE A 74 2.66 1.56 1.03
C PHE A 74 2.58 2.17 2.42
N ASP A 75 3.04 1.44 3.41
CA ASP A 75 3.24 1.96 4.76
C ASP A 75 4.73 1.89 5.07
N ILE A 76 5.28 2.98 5.59
CA ILE A 76 6.71 3.11 5.81
C ILE A 76 6.94 3.53 7.26
N LEU A 77 7.82 2.80 7.94
CA LEU A 77 8.31 3.14 9.27
C LEU A 77 9.76 3.55 9.16
N THR A 78 10.07 4.78 9.57
CA THR A 78 11.40 5.35 9.41
C THR A 78 11.74 6.26 10.58
N THR A 79 13.05 6.45 10.84
CA THR A 79 13.54 7.43 11.81
C THR A 79 13.69 8.82 11.19
N ASN A 80 13.61 8.91 9.86
CA ASN A 80 13.76 10.17 9.13
C ASN A 80 12.42 10.83 8.85
N THR A 81 12.46 12.13 8.61
CA THR A 81 11.28 12.90 8.22
C THR A 81 11.30 13.15 6.71
N TYR A 82 10.18 12.89 6.06
CA TYR A 82 10.01 13.10 4.62
C TYR A 82 8.77 13.97 4.35
N ASP A 83 8.79 14.66 3.23
CA ASP A 83 7.63 15.36 2.72
C ASP A 83 7.17 14.64 1.45
N PHE A 84 6.09 13.84 1.58
CA PHE A 84 5.55 13.08 0.46
C PHE A 84 4.51 13.87 -0.34
N GLY A 85 4.05 14.99 0.18
CA GLY A 85 3.05 15.80 -0.51
C GLY A 85 1.72 15.06 -0.69
N ALA A 86 1.19 15.11 -1.92
CA ALA A 86 -0.15 14.59 -2.21
C ALA A 86 -0.30 13.08 -2.09
N VAL A 87 0.80 12.32 -2.09
CA VAL A 87 0.72 10.85 -1.98
C VAL A 87 0.58 10.37 -0.54
N GLU A 88 0.87 11.22 0.44
CA GLU A 88 0.68 10.85 1.84
C GLU A 88 -0.80 10.97 2.23
N ILE A 89 -1.33 9.91 2.87
CA ILE A 89 -2.70 9.88 3.35
C ILE A 89 -2.73 9.74 4.87
N PHE A 90 -3.81 10.20 5.49
CA PHE A 90 -3.93 10.30 6.94
C PHE A 90 -5.22 9.64 7.43
N PRO A 91 -5.34 8.30 7.36
CA PRO A 91 -6.53 7.64 7.88
C PRO A 91 -6.60 7.79 9.39
N THR A 92 -7.79 8.13 9.91
CA THR A 92 -7.99 8.35 11.34
C THR A 92 -8.11 7.04 12.13
N ASN A 93 -8.54 5.98 11.47
CA ASN A 93 -8.68 4.65 12.09
C ASN A 93 -8.24 3.58 11.09
N PRO A 94 -6.93 3.39 10.89
CA PRO A 94 -6.43 2.47 9.87
C PRO A 94 -6.96 1.06 10.06
N ARG A 95 -7.29 0.40 8.97
CA ARG A 95 -7.81 -0.97 8.94
C ARG A 95 -6.84 -1.95 9.61
N PHE A 96 -5.55 -1.76 9.38
CA PHE A 96 -4.47 -2.46 10.06
C PHE A 96 -3.44 -1.43 10.48
N MET A 97 -2.49 -1.83 11.34
CA MET A 97 -1.42 -0.92 11.74
C MET A 97 -0.72 -0.29 10.54
N PHE A 98 -0.54 -1.07 9.48
CA PHE A 98 0.14 -0.65 8.26
C PHE A 98 -0.78 -0.66 7.04
N ALA A 99 -2.07 -0.36 7.20
CA ALA A 99 -2.96 -0.22 6.06
C ALA A 99 -3.35 1.25 5.85
N GLY A 100 -3.33 1.68 4.60
CA GLY A 100 -3.59 3.09 4.24
C GLY A 100 -5.05 3.51 4.21
N ILE A 101 -5.99 2.68 4.71
CA ILE A 101 -7.42 3.00 4.75
C ILE A 101 -7.96 2.83 6.16
N ASN A 102 -9.09 3.45 6.45
CA ASN A 102 -9.77 3.29 7.72
C ASN A 102 -10.51 1.96 7.77
N GLU A 103 -10.44 1.29 8.93
CA GLU A 103 -11.14 0.02 9.15
C GLU A 103 -12.65 0.15 8.99
N THR A 104 -13.18 1.32 9.31
CA THR A 104 -14.62 1.57 9.26
C THR A 104 -15.11 2.14 7.93
N GLU A 105 -14.22 2.29 6.94
CA GLU A 105 -14.64 2.73 5.62
C GLU A 105 -15.55 1.69 4.99
N THR A 106 -16.70 2.16 4.51
CA THR A 106 -17.68 1.33 3.83
C THR A 106 -17.92 1.89 2.44
N ILE A 107 -18.22 0.99 1.52
CA ILE A 107 -18.58 1.37 0.17
C ILE A 107 -20.04 0.99 -0.03
N ASP A 108 -20.91 1.99 -0.06
CA ASP A 108 -22.37 1.78 -0.10
C ASP A 108 -22.81 1.02 -1.35
N GLU A 109 -22.04 1.07 -2.41
CA GLU A 109 -22.32 0.37 -3.66
C GLU A 109 -22.25 -1.14 -3.55
N ILE A 110 -21.75 -1.66 -2.42
CA ILE A 110 -21.57 -3.09 -2.21
C ILE A 110 -22.71 -3.67 -1.40
N ILE A 111 -23.86 -3.09 -1.46
CA ILE A 111 -25.03 -3.67 -0.84
C ILE A 111 -25.56 -4.73 -1.77
N ILE A 112 -25.51 -5.92 -1.29
CA ILE A 112 -25.94 -7.10 -2.05
C ILE A 112 -27.35 -7.45 -1.68
#